data_fa00fefaddb1b64340332f6a9d477242
#
_entry.id   fa00fefaddb1b64340332f6a9d477242
#
_cell.length_a   1.000
_cell.length_b   1.000
_cell.length_c   1.000
_cell.angle_alpha   90.00
_cell.angle_beta   90.00
_cell.angle_gamma   90.00
#
_symmetry.space_group_name_H-M   'P 1'
#
loop_
_entity.id
_entity.type
_entity.pdbx_description
1 polymer ?
#
loop_
_entity_poly.entity_id
_entity_poly.type
_entity_poly.pdbx_seq_one_letter_code
_entity_poly.pdbx_strand_id
1 'polypeptide(L)'
;MTTKIKVKTSESDWHKRWKLYYLRHHGAQLEVQIGSHVCDVLLPNGQIMEIQRKPLTRHQIEARELEYQDRLNWVYDSQFFLNRIVDQRNEKFSNEDFHFLPLDYRFKFIGKTNSIVFHREPVWIEHKMSFYRLITWQFNGRYYGKFKERIDTY
;
A
#
# COMPACT_ATOMS: atom_id res chain seq x y z
N MET A 1 26.07 -17.47 -16.15
CA MET A 1 26.17 -16.03 -16.10
C MET A 1 25.20 -15.50 -15.10
N THR A 2 25.70 -14.97 -14.11
CA THR A 2 24.91 -14.16 -13.27
C THR A 2 24.35 -13.02 -14.09
N THR A 3 23.12 -13.15 -14.48
CA THR A 3 22.37 -11.96 -14.76
C THR A 3 22.63 -11.07 -13.58
N LYS A 4 23.40 -10.05 -13.77
CA LYS A 4 23.40 -8.99 -12.82
C LYS A 4 21.97 -8.56 -12.69
N ILE A 5 21.34 -9.08 -11.67
CA ILE A 5 20.21 -8.41 -11.12
C ILE A 5 20.73 -7.01 -10.88
N LYS A 6 20.37 -6.11 -11.76
CA LYS A 6 20.54 -4.71 -11.46
C LYS A 6 19.78 -4.53 -10.19
N VAL A 7 20.49 -4.55 -9.08
CA VAL A 7 19.97 -4.03 -7.84
C VAL A 7 19.51 -2.64 -8.22
N LYS A 8 18.20 -2.49 -8.37
CA LYS A 8 17.63 -1.17 -8.48
C LYS A 8 18.08 -0.48 -7.21
N THR A 9 19.05 0.41 -7.33
CA THR A 9 19.57 1.20 -6.21
C THR A 9 18.47 1.97 -5.49
N SER A 10 17.26 2.02 -6.06
CA SER A 10 16.08 2.65 -5.51
C SER A 10 15.17 1.71 -4.71
N GLU A 11 15.42 0.41 -4.72
CA GLU A 11 14.59 -0.52 -3.96
C GLU A 11 14.99 -0.51 -2.50
N SER A 12 14.09 -0.04 -1.64
CA SER A 12 14.32 0.03 -0.20
C SER A 12 14.35 -1.35 0.44
N ASP A 13 14.99 -1.46 1.62
CA ASP A 13 14.98 -2.70 2.39
C ASP A 13 13.57 -3.11 2.80
N TRP A 14 12.69 -2.14 3.06
CA TRP A 14 11.27 -2.37 3.34
C TRP A 14 10.58 -3.06 2.16
N HIS A 15 10.80 -2.57 0.94
CA HIS A 15 10.24 -3.13 -0.29
C HIS A 15 10.69 -4.58 -0.49
N LYS A 16 12.01 -4.82 -0.37
CA LYS A 16 12.60 -6.16 -0.48
C LYS A 16 12.06 -7.13 0.57
N ARG A 17 11.95 -6.68 1.81
CA ARG A 17 11.44 -7.48 2.91
C ARG A 17 10.04 -8.02 2.65
N TRP A 18 9.16 -7.18 2.15
CA TRP A 18 7.78 -7.60 1.88
C TRP A 18 7.67 -8.48 0.65
N LYS A 19 8.48 -8.26 -0.37
CA LYS A 19 8.57 -9.20 -1.49
C LYS A 19 9.00 -10.58 -1.01
N LEU A 20 10.03 -10.66 -0.19
CA LEU A 20 10.50 -11.92 0.38
C LEU A 20 9.49 -12.58 1.31
N TYR A 21 8.74 -11.78 2.05
CA TYR A 21 7.65 -12.29 2.89
C TYR A 21 6.63 -13.07 2.05
N TYR A 22 6.15 -12.48 0.98
CA TYR A 22 5.19 -13.15 0.09
C TYR A 22 5.78 -14.37 -0.60
N LEU A 23 7.04 -14.31 -0.99
CA LEU A 23 7.72 -15.45 -1.59
C LEU A 23 7.78 -16.64 -0.61
N ARG A 24 8.20 -16.38 0.62
CA ARG A 24 8.47 -17.42 1.62
C ARG A 24 7.21 -17.97 2.29
N HIS A 25 6.23 -17.11 2.56
CA HIS A 25 5.05 -17.48 3.35
C HIS A 25 3.80 -17.73 2.53
N HIS A 26 3.77 -17.24 1.29
CA HIS A 26 2.59 -17.35 0.42
C HIS A 26 2.87 -18.05 -0.90
N GLY A 27 4.09 -18.51 -1.13
CA GLY A 27 4.44 -19.19 -2.37
C GLY A 27 4.34 -18.31 -3.61
N ALA A 28 4.55 -17.02 -3.44
CA ALA A 28 4.41 -16.05 -4.53
C ALA A 28 5.55 -16.15 -5.54
N GLN A 29 5.30 -15.69 -6.76
CA GLN A 29 6.32 -15.35 -7.73
C GLN A 29 6.61 -13.86 -7.66
N LEU A 30 7.87 -13.47 -7.83
CA LEU A 30 8.29 -12.07 -7.78
C LEU A 30 8.62 -11.56 -9.17
N GLU A 31 8.33 -10.28 -9.40
CA GLU A 31 8.70 -9.56 -10.62
C GLU A 31 8.24 -10.28 -11.90
N VAL A 32 6.94 -10.53 -11.99
CA VAL A 32 6.33 -11.22 -13.10
C VAL A 32 5.80 -10.23 -14.13
N GLN A 33 6.17 -10.44 -15.39
CA GLN A 33 5.63 -9.65 -16.50
C GLN A 33 4.15 -10.00 -16.70
N ILE A 34 3.30 -9.00 -16.60
CA ILE A 34 1.86 -9.13 -16.86
C ILE A 34 1.45 -7.97 -17.75
N GLY A 35 1.10 -8.28 -18.99
CA GLY A 35 0.81 -7.23 -19.95
C GLY A 35 2.01 -6.32 -20.19
N SER A 36 1.86 -5.02 -20.03
CA SER A 36 2.90 -4.02 -20.26
C SER A 36 3.72 -3.69 -19.02
N HIS A 37 3.38 -4.26 -17.85
CA HIS A 37 4.06 -3.97 -16.60
C HIS A 37 4.64 -5.22 -15.95
N VAL A 38 5.65 -5.02 -15.12
CA VAL A 38 6.19 -6.05 -14.23
C VAL A 38 5.57 -5.83 -12.85
N CYS A 39 4.80 -6.81 -12.37
CA CYS A 39 4.24 -6.73 -11.02
C CYS A 39 5.27 -7.16 -9.97
N ASP A 40 5.15 -6.60 -8.76
CA ASP A 40 6.08 -6.95 -7.67
C ASP A 40 5.88 -8.38 -7.19
N VAL A 41 4.65 -8.78 -6.96
CA VAL A 41 4.28 -10.07 -6.37
C VAL A 41 3.05 -10.63 -7.05
N LEU A 42 3.15 -11.89 -7.51
CA LEU A 42 2.03 -12.66 -8.03
C LEU A 42 1.76 -13.84 -7.10
N LEU A 43 0.60 -13.84 -6.46
CA LEU A 43 0.18 -14.92 -5.56
C LEU A 43 -0.32 -16.14 -6.35
N PRO A 44 -0.28 -17.34 -5.76
CA PRO A 44 -0.78 -18.56 -6.41
C PRO A 44 -2.24 -18.48 -6.86
N ASN A 45 -3.06 -17.70 -6.15
CA ASN A 45 -4.47 -17.50 -6.51
C ASN A 45 -4.70 -16.49 -7.64
N GLY A 46 -3.63 -15.93 -8.20
CA GLY A 46 -3.69 -14.93 -9.28
C GLY A 46 -3.78 -13.49 -8.80
N GLN A 47 -3.88 -13.25 -7.51
CA GLN A 47 -3.87 -11.89 -6.96
C GLN A 47 -2.47 -11.28 -7.07
N ILE A 48 -2.42 -9.99 -7.28
CA ILE A 48 -1.20 -9.21 -7.43
C ILE A 48 -1.06 -8.28 -6.23
N MET A 49 0.14 -8.23 -5.65
CA MET A 49 0.49 -7.25 -4.62
C MET A 49 1.51 -6.28 -5.20
N GLU A 50 1.15 -5.01 -5.28
CA GLU A 50 2.08 -3.94 -5.66
C GLU A 50 2.55 -3.25 -4.38
N ILE A 51 3.84 -3.31 -4.12
CA ILE A 51 4.45 -2.86 -2.88
C ILE A 51 5.09 -1.51 -3.13
N GLN A 52 4.52 -0.44 -2.55
CA GLN A 52 4.93 0.92 -2.82
C GLN A 52 5.30 1.65 -1.54
N ARG A 53 6.54 2.08 -1.42
CA ARG A 53 6.97 2.89 -0.29
C ARG A 53 6.51 4.34 -0.41
N LYS A 54 6.56 4.88 -1.63
CA LYS A 54 6.17 6.26 -1.95
C LYS A 54 4.92 6.26 -2.81
N PRO A 55 4.13 7.33 -2.76
CA PRO A 55 2.93 7.39 -3.59
C PRO A 55 3.32 7.48 -5.06
N LEU A 56 2.49 6.88 -5.87
CA LEU A 56 2.52 7.03 -7.31
C LEU A 56 1.69 8.23 -7.73
N THR A 57 1.93 8.73 -8.94
CA THR A 57 1.03 9.71 -9.53
C THR A 57 -0.32 9.07 -9.83
N ARG A 58 -1.37 9.87 -9.93
CA ARG A 58 -2.70 9.38 -10.31
C ARG A 58 -2.66 8.61 -11.62
N HIS A 59 -1.90 9.11 -12.59
CA HIS A 59 -1.77 8.45 -13.90
C HIS A 59 -1.15 7.05 -13.78
N GLN A 60 -0.11 6.91 -12.96
CA GLN A 60 0.53 5.61 -12.73
C GLN A 60 -0.42 4.63 -12.02
N ILE A 61 -1.20 5.11 -11.06
CA ILE A 61 -2.20 4.30 -10.35
C ILE A 61 -3.25 3.80 -11.34
N GLU A 62 -3.82 4.70 -12.12
CA GLU A 62 -4.87 4.36 -13.10
C GLU A 62 -4.37 3.36 -14.14
N ALA A 63 -3.15 3.52 -14.64
CA ALA A 63 -2.57 2.61 -15.62
C ALA A 63 -2.45 1.18 -15.08
N ARG A 64 -2.01 1.02 -13.84
CA ARG A 64 -1.88 -0.32 -13.23
C ARG A 64 -3.22 -0.92 -12.86
N GLU A 65 -4.14 -0.12 -12.35
CA GLU A 65 -5.49 -0.60 -12.02
C GLU A 65 -6.26 -1.01 -13.27
N LEU A 66 -6.07 -0.31 -14.36
CA LEU A 66 -6.68 -0.69 -15.63
C LEU A 66 -6.14 -2.03 -16.15
N GLU A 67 -4.84 -2.26 -16.02
CA GLU A 67 -4.21 -3.48 -16.51
C GLU A 67 -4.49 -4.69 -15.62
N TYR A 68 -4.39 -4.53 -14.31
CA TYR A 68 -4.52 -5.65 -13.37
C TYR A 68 -5.95 -5.84 -12.84
N GLN A 69 -6.76 -4.80 -12.87
CA GLN A 69 -8.16 -4.80 -12.44
C GLN A 69 -8.35 -5.37 -11.03
N ASP A 70 -9.33 -6.23 -10.82
CA ASP A 70 -9.67 -6.79 -9.51
C ASP A 70 -8.63 -7.76 -8.94
N ARG A 71 -7.58 -8.07 -9.70
CA ARG A 71 -6.43 -8.84 -9.20
C ARG A 71 -5.49 -8.02 -8.33
N LEU A 72 -5.57 -6.70 -8.40
CA LEU A 72 -4.59 -5.79 -7.82
C LEU A 72 -4.90 -5.46 -6.36
N ASN A 73 -3.86 -5.54 -5.54
CA ASN A 73 -3.83 -5.04 -4.16
C ASN A 73 -2.61 -4.15 -4.00
N TRP A 74 -2.80 -2.99 -3.39
CA TRP A 74 -1.72 -2.05 -3.11
C TRP A 74 -1.26 -2.20 -1.67
N VAL A 75 0.05 -2.14 -1.45
CA VAL A 75 0.64 -2.17 -0.11
C VAL A 75 1.54 -0.96 0.03
N TYR A 76 1.25 -0.11 1.01
CA TYR A 76 2.02 1.10 1.29
C TYR A 76 2.65 1.04 2.67
N ASP A 77 3.83 1.68 2.80
CA ASP A 77 4.51 1.87 4.06
C ASP A 77 3.77 2.92 4.90
N SER A 78 3.49 2.61 6.16
CA SER A 78 2.82 3.55 7.07
C SER A 78 3.62 4.83 7.31
N GLN A 79 4.95 4.77 7.25
CA GLN A 79 5.81 5.94 7.42
C GLN A 79 5.41 7.08 6.49
N PHE A 80 5.10 6.72 5.26
CA PHE A 80 4.64 7.65 4.27
C PHE A 80 3.20 8.11 4.55
N PHE A 81 2.34 7.18 4.90
CA PHE A 81 0.92 7.41 5.13
C PHE A 81 0.67 8.32 6.33
N LEU A 82 1.42 8.13 7.43
CA LEU A 82 1.25 8.90 8.68
C LEU A 82 1.38 10.40 8.49
N ASN A 83 2.25 10.83 7.58
CA ASN A 83 2.46 12.25 7.32
C ASN A 83 1.30 12.92 6.56
N ARG A 84 0.31 12.15 6.12
CA ARG A 84 -0.77 12.61 5.26
C ARG A 84 -2.13 12.56 5.91
N ILE A 85 -2.18 12.17 7.17
CA ILE A 85 -3.43 12.08 7.92
C ILE A 85 -3.32 12.80 9.25
N VAL A 86 -4.46 13.26 9.74
CA VAL A 86 -4.62 13.81 11.07
C VAL A 86 -5.84 13.19 11.74
N ASP A 87 -5.88 13.23 13.05
CA ASP A 87 -7.02 12.78 13.82
C ASP A 87 -8.19 13.78 13.75
N GLN A 88 -9.24 13.50 14.49
CA GLN A 88 -10.44 14.35 14.49
C GLN A 88 -10.19 15.73 15.12
N ARG A 89 -9.09 15.89 15.85
CA ARG A 89 -8.64 17.18 16.42
C ARG A 89 -7.66 17.92 15.53
N ASN A 90 -7.42 17.41 14.31
CA ASN A 90 -6.41 17.90 13.37
C ASN A 90 -4.97 17.74 13.87
N GLU A 91 -4.72 16.78 14.73
CA GLU A 91 -3.38 16.42 15.21
C GLU A 91 -2.83 15.22 14.46
N LYS A 92 -1.52 15.20 14.24
CA LYS A 92 -0.84 14.06 13.61
C LYS A 92 -0.75 12.89 14.58
N PHE A 93 -0.83 11.68 14.03
CA PHE A 93 -0.63 10.47 14.80
C PHE A 93 0.85 10.21 15.05
N SER A 94 1.20 9.79 16.28
CA SER A 94 2.49 9.16 16.54
C SER A 94 2.48 7.69 16.03
N ASN A 95 3.65 7.08 15.92
CA ASN A 95 3.75 5.67 15.57
C ASN A 95 2.99 4.77 16.55
N GLU A 96 3.06 5.08 17.84
CA GLU A 96 2.37 4.30 18.87
C GLU A 96 0.86 4.47 18.79
N ASP A 97 0.38 5.69 18.65
CA ASP A 97 -1.04 5.98 18.53
C ASP A 97 -1.65 5.27 17.32
N PHE A 98 -0.91 5.26 16.22
CA PHE A 98 -1.34 4.56 15.01
C PHE A 98 -1.47 3.06 15.23
N HIS A 99 -0.51 2.46 15.95
CA HIS A 99 -0.52 1.02 16.21
C HIS A 99 -1.73 0.57 17.03
N PHE A 100 -2.23 1.42 17.90
CA PHE A 100 -3.39 1.14 18.76
C PHE A 100 -4.69 1.74 18.23
N LEU A 101 -4.68 2.24 17.01
CA LEU A 101 -5.87 2.85 16.41
C LEU A 101 -6.99 1.81 16.26
N PRO A 102 -8.17 2.06 16.84
CA PRO A 102 -9.30 1.13 16.68
C PRO A 102 -9.74 1.03 15.23
N LEU A 103 -10.22 -0.14 14.82
CA LEU A 103 -10.87 -0.28 13.53
C LEU A 103 -12.09 0.66 13.48
N ASP A 104 -12.37 1.18 12.29
CA ASP A 104 -13.42 2.14 12.03
C ASP A 104 -13.20 3.55 12.62
N TYR A 105 -12.06 3.81 13.25
CA TYR A 105 -11.71 5.17 13.65
C TYR A 105 -11.50 6.04 12.41
N ARG A 106 -12.19 7.18 12.36
CA ARG A 106 -12.13 8.09 11.20
C ARG A 106 -11.00 9.08 11.34
N PHE A 107 -10.18 9.18 10.31
CA PHE A 107 -9.13 10.20 10.20
C PHE A 107 -9.33 11.03 8.94
N LYS A 108 -8.64 12.17 8.90
CA LYS A 108 -8.72 13.11 7.77
C LYS A 108 -7.43 13.07 6.98
N PHE A 109 -7.53 13.13 5.67
CA PHE A 109 -6.37 13.35 4.82
C PHE A 109 -6.04 14.84 4.75
N ILE A 110 -4.74 15.17 4.79
CA ILE A 110 -4.24 16.54 4.67
C ILE A 110 -3.37 16.65 3.42
N GLY A 111 -3.28 17.88 2.86
CA GLY A 111 -2.48 18.17 1.67
C GLY A 111 -3.28 18.09 0.37
N LYS A 112 -2.78 18.79 -0.62
CA LYS A 112 -3.48 19.02 -1.89
C LYS A 112 -3.46 17.83 -2.85
N THR A 113 -2.51 16.91 -2.70
CA THR A 113 -2.28 15.85 -3.69
C THR A 113 -2.02 14.51 -3.01
N ASN A 114 -3.03 14.04 -2.31
CA ASN A 114 -2.92 12.72 -1.73
C ASN A 114 -3.42 11.68 -2.74
N SER A 115 -2.49 11.15 -3.53
CA SER A 115 -2.83 10.19 -4.58
C SER A 115 -3.42 8.90 -4.03
N ILE A 116 -3.21 8.61 -2.74
CA ILE A 116 -3.70 7.37 -2.13
C ILE A 116 -5.24 7.27 -2.16
N VAL A 117 -5.94 8.39 -2.18
CA VAL A 117 -7.41 8.42 -2.24
C VAL A 117 -7.97 8.11 -3.63
N PHE A 118 -7.13 8.04 -4.65
CA PHE A 118 -7.57 7.76 -6.02
C PHE A 118 -7.55 6.28 -6.39
N HIS A 119 -7.12 5.42 -5.48
CA HIS A 119 -7.12 3.98 -5.73
C HIS A 119 -8.56 3.44 -5.73
N ARG A 120 -8.88 2.61 -6.71
CA ARG A 120 -10.15 1.87 -6.79
C ARG A 120 -10.02 0.46 -6.23
N GLU A 121 -8.83 -0.12 -6.39
CA GLU A 121 -8.54 -1.46 -5.91
C GLU A 121 -8.07 -1.43 -4.45
N PRO A 122 -8.09 -2.55 -3.73
CA PRO A 122 -7.76 -2.58 -2.31
C PRO A 122 -6.42 -1.96 -1.98
N VAL A 123 -6.40 -1.14 -0.94
CA VAL A 123 -5.18 -0.52 -0.40
C VAL A 123 -4.96 -1.02 1.02
N TRP A 124 -3.74 -1.50 1.26
CA TRP A 124 -3.29 -1.95 2.56
C TRP A 124 -2.15 -1.09 3.03
N ILE A 125 -2.18 -0.70 4.29
CA ILE A 125 -1.11 0.07 4.93
C ILE A 125 -0.38 -0.87 5.88
N GLU A 126 0.92 -1.09 5.65
CA GLU A 126 1.74 -1.88 6.57
C GLU A 126 2.27 -0.99 7.69
N HIS A 127 2.13 -1.43 8.92
CA HIS A 127 2.68 -0.79 10.10
C HIS A 127 3.04 -1.84 11.15
N LYS A 128 4.31 -1.85 11.58
CA LYS A 128 4.82 -2.77 12.60
C LYS A 128 4.41 -4.23 12.35
N MET A 129 4.61 -4.70 11.12
CA MET A 129 4.33 -6.09 10.71
C MET A 129 2.83 -6.44 10.63
N SER A 130 1.95 -5.45 10.67
CA SER A 130 0.52 -5.65 10.46
C SER A 130 0.06 -4.90 9.21
N PHE A 131 -0.91 -5.46 8.52
CA PHE A 131 -1.54 -4.83 7.35
C PHE A 131 -2.93 -4.32 7.74
N TYR A 132 -3.19 -3.07 7.41
CA TYR A 132 -4.48 -2.42 7.68
C TYR A 132 -5.17 -2.10 6.37
N ARG A 133 -6.38 -2.61 6.18
CA ARG A 133 -7.19 -2.34 4.99
C ARG A 133 -7.78 -0.94 5.06
N LEU A 134 -7.38 -0.09 4.13
CA LEU A 134 -7.81 1.30 4.06
C LEU A 134 -9.10 1.44 3.27
N ILE A 135 -10.05 2.18 3.84
CA ILE A 135 -11.25 2.65 3.16
C ILE A 135 -11.22 4.17 3.15
N THR A 136 -11.49 4.77 2.00
CA THR A 136 -11.50 6.22 1.84
C THR A 136 -12.82 6.70 1.25
N TRP A 137 -13.19 7.92 1.59
CA TRP A 137 -14.37 8.57 1.00
C TRP A 137 -14.19 10.08 0.97
N GLN A 138 -15.01 10.75 0.18
CA GLN A 138 -15.02 12.20 0.08
C GLN A 138 -16.32 12.76 0.64
N PHE A 139 -16.22 13.83 1.42
CA PHE A 139 -17.36 14.55 1.96
C PHE A 139 -17.03 16.04 2.03
N ASN A 140 -17.90 16.89 1.45
CA ASN A 140 -17.68 18.35 1.38
C ASN A 140 -16.31 18.76 0.85
N GLY A 141 -15.83 18.09 -0.20
CA GLY A 141 -14.55 18.38 -0.83
C GLY A 141 -13.32 17.91 -0.05
N ARG A 142 -13.51 17.24 1.09
CA ARG A 142 -12.43 16.71 1.91
C ARG A 142 -12.43 15.19 1.86
N TYR A 143 -11.24 14.60 2.01
CA TYR A 143 -11.07 13.16 2.03
C TYR A 143 -10.90 12.66 3.46
N TYR A 144 -11.54 11.54 3.72
CA TYR A 144 -11.53 10.85 5.01
C TYR A 144 -11.13 9.39 4.80
N GLY A 145 -10.63 8.77 5.85
CA GLY A 145 -10.31 7.36 5.81
C GLY A 145 -10.56 6.66 7.15
N LYS A 146 -10.60 5.35 7.07
CA LYS A 146 -10.64 4.46 8.23
C LYS A 146 -10.05 3.11 7.87
N PHE A 147 -9.68 2.32 8.86
CA PHE A 147 -9.27 0.95 8.65
C PHE A 147 -10.43 0.02 8.93
N LYS A 148 -10.72 -0.83 7.96
CA LYS A 148 -11.81 -1.80 8.00
C LYS A 148 -11.36 -3.13 8.59
N GLU A 149 -10.09 -3.48 8.44
CA GLU A 149 -9.56 -4.80 8.73
C GLU A 149 -8.08 -4.70 9.09
N ARG A 150 -7.61 -5.59 9.95
CA ARG A 150 -6.21 -5.71 10.31
C ARG A 150 -5.78 -7.17 10.21
N ILE A 151 -4.64 -7.39 9.58
CA ILE A 151 -4.01 -8.71 9.46
C ILE A 151 -2.62 -8.63 10.07
N ASP A 152 -2.37 -9.43 11.11
CA ASP A 152 -1.05 -9.53 11.72
C ASP A 152 -0.25 -10.62 11.02
N THR A 153 1.05 -10.38 10.82
CA THR A 153 1.95 -11.31 10.12
C THR A 153 2.87 -12.07 11.06
N TYR A 154 2.80 -11.80 12.33
CA TYR A 154 3.64 -12.40 13.36
C TYR A 154 2.85 -13.39 14.22
#